data_1bbd4b8dee6fd79060c8463269959acd
#
_entry.id   1bbd4b8dee6fd79060c8463269959acd
#
_cell.length_a   1.000
_cell.length_b   1.000
_cell.length_c   1.000
_cell.angle_alpha   90.00
_cell.angle_beta   90.00
_cell.angle_gamma   90.00
#
_symmetry.space_group_name_H-M   'P 1'
#
loop_
_entity.id
_entity.type
_entity.pdbx_description
1 polymer ?
#
loop_
_entity_poly.entity_id
_entity_poly.type
_entity_poly.pdbx_seq_one_letter_code
_entity_poly.pdbx_strand_id
1 'polypeptide(L)'
;MKSIKAIDFFSGAGGMTKGLQLAGIDVFAGVDFEPSCKDTYEKNNNARFINKSIVDITAKEIKSLFKDNISKGDYTMLAGCATCQPYSMINTRKKQDDDRKTLLDEFRRIINGVKPHFVLMENVSRLNEENPYFFKFIDM
;
A
#
# COMPACT_ATOMS: atom_id res chain seq x y z
N MET A 1 -23.12 -2.78 11.29
CA MET A 1 -22.91 -2.79 9.82
C MET A 1 -21.54 -3.36 9.53
N LYS A 2 -21.39 -4.12 8.46
CA LYS A 2 -20.07 -4.59 8.01
C LYS A 2 -19.29 -3.41 7.46
N SER A 3 -18.04 -3.24 7.88
CA SER A 3 -17.16 -2.18 7.40
C SER A 3 -15.96 -2.76 6.64
N ILE A 4 -15.31 -1.94 5.85
CA ILE A 4 -14.03 -2.27 5.22
C ILE A 4 -12.93 -1.64 6.07
N LYS A 5 -12.07 -2.48 6.63
CA LYS A 5 -10.88 -2.07 7.39
C LYS A 5 -9.66 -2.16 6.49
N ALA A 6 -8.89 -1.09 6.39
CA ALA A 6 -7.80 -1.00 5.44
C ALA A 6 -6.46 -0.63 6.07
N ILE A 7 -5.40 -1.10 5.43
CA ILE A 7 -4.01 -0.65 5.65
C ILE A 7 -3.51 -0.11 4.31
N ASP A 8 -2.93 1.11 4.35
CA ASP A 8 -2.37 1.81 3.20
C ASP A 8 -0.84 1.65 3.17
N PHE A 9 -0.32 1.01 2.13
CA PHE A 9 1.12 0.82 1.90
C PHE A 9 1.67 1.91 1.00
N PHE A 10 2.92 2.30 1.23
CA PHE A 10 3.56 3.45 0.57
C PHE A 10 2.77 4.74 0.82
N SER A 11 2.29 4.87 2.05
CA SER A 11 1.28 5.85 2.42
C SER A 11 1.76 7.30 2.33
N GLY A 12 3.07 7.55 2.40
CA GLY A 12 3.64 8.89 2.40
C GLY A 12 2.95 9.82 3.38
N ALA A 13 2.54 10.99 2.94
CA ALA A 13 1.79 11.96 3.74
C ALA A 13 0.30 11.61 3.96
N GLY A 14 -0.21 10.50 3.35
CA GLY A 14 -1.55 9.98 3.59
C GLY A 14 -2.64 10.45 2.64
N GLY A 15 -2.29 10.82 1.42
CA GLY A 15 -3.28 11.27 0.42
C GLY A 15 -4.31 10.19 0.07
N MET A 16 -3.86 8.95 -0.20
CA MET A 16 -4.74 7.81 -0.46
C MET A 16 -5.55 7.46 0.78
N THR A 17 -4.92 7.40 1.95
CA THR A 17 -5.60 7.18 3.23
C THR A 17 -6.76 8.16 3.40
N LYS A 18 -6.53 9.46 3.17
CA LYS A 18 -7.57 10.48 3.30
C LYS A 18 -8.72 10.27 2.32
N GLY A 19 -8.40 9.97 1.06
CA GLY A 19 -9.41 9.67 0.04
C GLY A 19 -10.28 8.46 0.41
N LEU A 20 -9.68 7.39 0.89
CA LEU A 20 -10.38 6.19 1.35
C LEU A 20 -11.28 6.47 2.56
N GLN A 21 -10.80 7.25 3.54
CA GLN A 21 -11.59 7.65 4.71
C GLN A 21 -12.80 8.51 4.30
N LEU A 22 -12.63 9.42 3.34
CA LEU A 22 -13.76 10.22 2.79
C LEU A 22 -14.77 9.36 2.03
N ALA A 23 -14.33 8.26 1.46
CA ALA A 23 -15.20 7.25 0.82
C ALA A 23 -15.87 6.28 1.83
N GLY A 24 -15.66 6.46 3.14
CA GLY A 24 -16.27 5.63 4.19
C GLY A 24 -15.51 4.33 4.49
N ILE A 25 -14.27 4.19 4.02
CA ILE A 25 -13.39 3.07 4.33
C ILE A 25 -12.57 3.41 5.57
N ASP A 26 -12.58 2.52 6.55
CA ASP A 26 -11.83 2.71 7.78
C ASP A 26 -10.36 2.29 7.59
N VAL A 27 -9.53 3.25 7.18
CA VAL A 27 -8.08 3.08 7.13
C VAL A 27 -7.52 3.35 8.51
N PHE A 28 -7.07 2.33 9.21
CA PHE A 28 -6.56 2.44 10.58
C PHE A 28 -5.03 2.52 10.68
N ALA A 29 -4.30 2.19 9.60
CA ALA A 29 -2.85 2.29 9.55
C ALA A 29 -2.33 2.62 8.15
N GLY A 30 -1.24 3.40 8.10
CA GLY A 30 -0.40 3.59 6.94
C GLY A 30 1.01 3.08 7.19
N VAL A 31 1.61 2.44 6.19
CA VAL A 31 2.96 1.88 6.24
C VAL A 31 3.84 2.63 5.25
N ASP A 32 4.91 3.23 5.74
CA ASP A 32 5.93 3.88 4.90
C ASP A 32 7.30 3.82 5.56
N PHE A 33 8.36 3.76 4.76
CA PHE A 33 9.72 3.74 5.27
C PHE A 33 10.25 5.14 5.63
N GLU A 34 9.63 6.20 5.09
CA GLU A 34 10.09 7.58 5.23
C GLU A 34 9.58 8.21 6.54
N PRO A 35 10.43 8.37 7.56
CA PRO A 35 9.99 8.83 8.88
C PRO A 35 9.48 10.27 8.89
N SER A 36 9.92 11.11 7.95
CA SER A 36 9.49 12.51 7.87
C SER A 36 8.01 12.67 7.51
N CYS A 37 7.38 11.63 6.95
CA CYS A 37 5.96 11.64 6.63
C CYS A 37 5.06 11.50 7.86
N LYS A 38 5.56 10.95 8.98
CA LYS A 38 4.77 10.57 10.14
C LYS A 38 3.89 11.68 10.67
N ASP A 39 4.46 12.82 10.98
CA ASP A 39 3.73 13.94 11.60
C ASP A 39 2.61 14.45 10.70
N THR A 40 2.88 14.57 9.40
CA THR A 40 1.89 14.99 8.41
C THR A 40 0.78 13.94 8.28
N TYR A 41 1.15 12.66 8.21
CA TYR A 41 0.22 11.55 8.11
C TYR A 41 -0.75 11.53 9.28
N GLU A 42 -0.25 11.48 10.52
CA GLU A 42 -1.06 11.33 11.74
C GLU A 42 -1.88 12.58 12.05
N LYS A 43 -1.42 13.78 11.68
CA LYS A 43 -2.20 15.02 11.85
C LYS A 43 -3.39 15.14 10.90
N ASN A 44 -3.28 14.57 9.69
CA ASN A 44 -4.31 14.70 8.65
C ASN A 44 -5.22 13.49 8.51
N ASN A 45 -4.85 12.36 9.10
CA ASN A 45 -5.59 11.10 9.01
C ASN A 45 -5.86 10.53 10.40
N ASN A 46 -7.05 10.00 10.61
CA ASN A 46 -7.37 9.26 11.83
C ASN A 46 -6.82 7.83 11.73
N ALA A 47 -5.50 7.69 11.56
CA ALA A 47 -4.83 6.42 11.35
C ALA A 47 -3.40 6.47 11.89
N ARG A 48 -2.90 5.33 12.35
CA ARG A 48 -1.54 5.19 12.87
C ARG A 48 -0.53 5.10 11.74
N PHE A 49 0.59 5.82 11.85
CA PHE A 49 1.74 5.64 10.97
C PHE A 49 2.67 4.54 11.47
N ILE A 50 3.00 3.59 10.60
CA ILE A 50 3.95 2.51 10.85
C ILE A 50 5.19 2.79 10.02
N ASN A 51 6.24 3.29 10.68
CA ASN A 51 7.51 3.57 10.01
C ASN A 51 8.27 2.28 9.79
N LYS A 52 8.02 1.64 8.66
CA LYS A 52 8.67 0.37 8.27
C LYS A 52 8.69 0.21 6.76
N SER A 53 9.80 -0.31 6.24
CA SER A 53 9.87 -0.69 4.84
C SER A 53 8.99 -1.90 4.57
N ILE A 54 8.38 -1.96 3.38
CA ILE A 54 7.60 -3.13 2.94
C ILE A 54 8.47 -4.40 2.86
N VAL A 55 9.77 -4.25 2.64
CA VAL A 55 10.74 -5.36 2.61
C VAL A 55 10.88 -6.01 3.98
N ASP A 56 10.80 -5.20 5.05
CA ASP A 56 11.03 -5.64 6.43
C ASP A 56 9.74 -6.06 7.15
N ILE A 57 8.57 -5.70 6.60
CA ILE A 57 7.30 -6.06 7.22
C ILE A 57 6.83 -7.45 6.75
N THR A 58 6.24 -8.21 7.65
CA THR A 58 5.76 -9.56 7.37
C THR A 58 4.24 -9.63 7.27
N ALA A 59 3.74 -10.59 6.49
CA ALA A 59 2.31 -10.86 6.43
C ALA A 59 1.71 -11.25 7.79
N LYS A 60 2.51 -11.85 8.69
CA LYS A 60 2.10 -12.18 10.05
C LYS A 60 1.82 -10.93 10.88
N GLU A 61 2.69 -9.93 10.79
CA GLU A 61 2.50 -8.63 11.45
C GLU A 61 1.23 -7.94 10.95
N ILE A 62 1.01 -7.92 9.63
CA ILE A 62 -0.20 -7.32 9.02
C ILE A 62 -1.46 -8.06 9.47
N LYS A 63 -1.44 -9.40 9.51
CA LYS A 63 -2.57 -10.19 10.05
C LYS A 63 -2.85 -9.87 11.52
N SER A 64 -1.81 -9.67 12.34
CA SER A 64 -1.99 -9.27 13.74
C SER A 64 -2.63 -7.89 13.84
N LEU A 65 -2.18 -6.92 13.04
CA LEU A 65 -2.80 -5.59 12.99
C LEU A 65 -4.28 -5.65 12.63
N PHE A 66 -4.65 -6.46 11.63
CA PHE A 66 -6.07 -6.67 11.32
C PHE A 66 -6.82 -7.30 12.48
N LYS A 67 -6.28 -8.37 13.09
CA LYS A 67 -6.93 -9.05 14.21
C LYS A 67 -7.29 -8.09 15.36
N ASP A 68 -6.44 -7.10 15.62
CA ASP A 68 -6.63 -6.14 16.69
C ASP A 68 -7.62 -5.01 16.34
N ASN A 69 -7.96 -4.85 15.05
CA ASN A 69 -8.76 -3.73 14.54
C ASN A 69 -10.05 -4.13 13.80
N ILE A 70 -10.31 -5.44 13.61
CA ILE A 70 -11.51 -5.92 12.90
C ILE A 70 -12.52 -6.54 13.87
N SER A 71 -13.79 -6.41 13.51
CA SER A 71 -14.92 -7.10 14.15
C SER A 71 -15.42 -8.24 13.29
N LYS A 72 -16.22 -9.14 13.89
CA LYS A 72 -16.81 -10.27 13.16
C LYS A 72 -17.68 -9.77 12.01
N GLY A 73 -17.29 -10.13 10.81
CA GLY A 73 -18.01 -9.81 9.58
C GLY A 73 -17.48 -8.60 8.82
N ASP A 74 -16.45 -7.90 9.31
CA ASP A 74 -15.75 -6.86 8.55
C ASP A 74 -14.95 -7.46 7.40
N TYR A 75 -14.73 -6.64 6.39
CA TYR A 75 -13.86 -6.96 5.27
C TYR A 75 -12.49 -6.31 5.47
N THR A 76 -11.45 -6.97 4.96
CA THR A 76 -10.07 -6.46 4.98
C THR A 76 -9.65 -5.95 3.61
N MET A 77 -8.94 -4.83 3.57
CA MET A 77 -8.39 -4.24 2.35
C MET A 77 -6.90 -3.92 2.55
N LEU A 78 -6.09 -4.21 1.54
CA LEU A 78 -4.76 -3.63 1.39
C LEU A 78 -4.81 -2.62 0.24
N ALA A 79 -4.48 -1.38 0.54
CA ALA A 79 -4.30 -0.33 -0.44
C ALA A 79 -2.80 -0.04 -0.61
N GLY A 80 -2.38 0.47 -1.77
CA GLY A 80 -1.00 0.87 -1.96
C GLY A 80 -0.76 1.60 -3.27
N CYS A 81 0.13 2.59 -3.21
CA CYS A 81 0.68 3.29 -4.36
C CYS A 81 2.17 2.97 -4.45
N ALA A 82 2.50 1.79 -4.98
CA ALA A 82 3.90 1.40 -5.14
C ALA A 82 4.65 2.43 -5.98
N THR A 83 5.85 2.80 -5.54
CA THR A 83 6.64 3.88 -6.16
C THR A 83 6.77 3.70 -7.67
N CYS A 84 6.18 4.63 -8.42
CA CYS A 84 6.14 4.63 -9.89
C CYS A 84 7.29 5.44 -10.53
N GLN A 85 8.24 5.96 -9.75
CA GLN A 85 9.31 6.81 -10.27
C GLN A 85 10.10 6.22 -11.44
N PRO A 86 10.36 4.90 -11.54
CA PRO A 86 11.01 4.32 -12.72
C PRO A 86 10.19 4.44 -14.00
N TYR A 87 8.87 4.57 -13.88
CA TYR A 87 7.91 4.63 -15.00
C TYR A 87 7.35 6.02 -15.26
N SER A 88 7.66 7.00 -14.41
CA SER A 88 7.20 8.38 -14.59
C SER A 88 7.80 9.00 -15.85
N MET A 89 6.98 9.74 -16.61
CA MET A 89 7.42 10.51 -17.79
C MET A 89 8.47 11.59 -17.46
N ILE A 90 8.52 12.01 -16.19
CA ILE A 90 9.45 13.04 -15.71
C ILE A 90 10.84 12.46 -15.46
N ASN A 91 10.95 11.15 -15.28
CA ASN A 91 12.23 10.50 -15.02
C ASN A 91 12.94 10.14 -16.33
N THR A 92 13.76 11.06 -16.83
CA THR A 92 14.57 10.90 -18.05
C THR A 92 15.82 10.03 -17.86
N ARG A 93 16.20 9.70 -16.62
CA ARG A 93 17.35 8.85 -16.30
C ARG A 93 16.91 7.42 -16.09
N LYS A 94 16.84 6.64 -17.16
CA LYS A 94 16.63 5.18 -17.11
C LYS A 94 17.85 4.50 -16.48
N LYS A 95 17.80 4.20 -15.18
CA LYS A 95 18.68 3.16 -14.60
C LYS A 95 18.00 1.81 -14.80
N GLN A 96 18.67 0.88 -15.47
CA GLN A 96 18.15 -0.46 -15.78
C GLN A 96 17.94 -1.37 -14.55
N ASP A 97 18.65 -1.09 -13.45
CA ASP A 97 18.51 -1.76 -12.15
C ASP A 97 18.01 -0.74 -11.11
N ASP A 98 16.71 -0.62 -11.00
CA ASP A 98 16.10 0.19 -9.97
C ASP A 98 15.41 -0.72 -8.95
N ASP A 99 15.94 -0.78 -7.73
CA ASP A 99 15.41 -1.58 -6.61
C ASP A 99 13.92 -1.34 -6.34
N ARG A 100 13.40 -0.20 -6.80
CA ARG A 100 11.97 0.16 -6.72
C ARG A 100 11.05 -0.70 -7.57
N LYS A 101 11.59 -1.40 -8.60
CA LYS A 101 10.82 -2.40 -9.37
C LYS A 101 10.42 -3.59 -8.52
N THR A 102 11.22 -3.89 -7.50
CA THR A 102 10.99 -4.99 -6.56
C THR A 102 9.89 -4.68 -5.53
N LEU A 103 9.55 -3.39 -5.30
CA LEU A 103 8.54 -3.00 -4.31
C LEU A 103 7.13 -3.50 -4.67
N LEU A 104 6.84 -3.64 -5.97
CA LEU A 104 5.59 -4.25 -6.42
C LEU A 104 5.55 -5.76 -6.11
N ASP A 105 6.68 -6.46 -6.28
CA ASP A 105 6.81 -7.87 -5.89
C ASP A 105 6.67 -8.03 -4.35
N GLU A 106 7.20 -7.10 -3.57
CA GLU A 106 7.05 -7.09 -2.11
C GLU A 106 5.60 -6.85 -1.69
N PHE A 107 4.89 -5.93 -2.35
CA PHE A 107 3.47 -5.73 -2.09
C PHE A 107 2.66 -6.99 -2.44
N ARG A 108 2.96 -7.63 -3.56
CA ARG A 108 2.40 -8.92 -3.93
C ARG A 108 2.68 -10.00 -2.89
N ARG A 109 3.91 -10.07 -2.33
CA ARG A 109 4.27 -10.99 -1.24
C ARG A 109 3.36 -10.80 -0.03
N ILE A 110 3.13 -9.56 0.37
CA ILE A 110 2.24 -9.23 1.49
C ILE A 110 0.79 -9.63 1.17
N ILE A 111 0.26 -9.29 -0.01
CA ILE A 111 -1.09 -9.65 -0.44
C ILE A 111 -1.29 -11.17 -0.39
N ASN A 112 -0.37 -11.94 -0.97
CA ASN A 112 -0.43 -13.42 -0.99
C ASN A 112 -0.38 -14.02 0.41
N GLY A 113 0.40 -13.42 1.31
CA GLY A 113 0.52 -13.87 2.68
C GLY A 113 -0.69 -13.49 3.55
N VAL A 114 -1.27 -12.31 3.35
CA VAL A 114 -2.41 -11.81 4.14
C VAL A 114 -3.73 -12.39 3.63
N LYS A 115 -3.92 -12.45 2.32
CA LYS A 115 -5.15 -12.83 1.62
C LYS A 115 -6.32 -11.92 2.01
N PRO A 116 -6.23 -10.60 1.73
CA PRO A 116 -7.30 -9.66 2.04
C PRO A 116 -8.52 -9.91 1.15
N HIS A 117 -9.69 -9.37 1.52
CA HIS A 117 -10.89 -9.41 0.70
C HIS A 117 -10.79 -8.49 -0.52
N PHE A 118 -10.09 -7.36 -0.36
CA PHE A 118 -9.91 -6.36 -1.42
C PHE A 118 -8.45 -5.92 -1.49
N VAL A 119 -8.02 -5.62 -2.71
CA VAL A 119 -6.75 -4.94 -2.99
C VAL A 119 -7.04 -3.72 -3.84
N LEU A 120 -6.52 -2.56 -3.43
CA LEU A 120 -6.54 -1.35 -4.22
C LEU A 120 -5.09 -0.95 -4.54
N MET A 121 -4.80 -0.80 -5.83
CA MET A 121 -3.50 -0.29 -6.28
C MET A 121 -3.72 0.93 -7.17
N GLU A 122 -3.06 2.04 -6.82
CA GLU A 122 -2.91 3.20 -7.67
C GLU A 122 -1.52 3.20 -8.31
N ASN A 123 -1.44 3.52 -9.57
CA ASN A 123 -0.16 3.68 -10.25
C ASN A 123 -0.30 4.51 -11.54
N VAL A 124 0.84 4.90 -12.13
CA VAL A 124 0.85 5.65 -13.39
C VAL A 124 0.47 4.78 -14.58
N SER A 125 -0.16 5.37 -15.61
CA SER A 125 -0.68 4.66 -16.79
C SER A 125 0.38 3.84 -17.54
N ARG A 126 1.62 4.30 -17.58
CA ARG A 126 2.74 3.57 -18.20
C ARG A 126 3.11 2.24 -17.55
N LEU A 127 2.62 1.97 -16.35
CA LEU A 127 2.84 0.65 -15.74
C LEU A 127 2.15 -0.46 -16.55
N ASN A 128 1.07 -0.13 -17.26
CA ASN A 128 0.27 -1.07 -18.03
C ASN A 128 0.82 -1.36 -19.45
N GLU A 129 1.69 -0.48 -19.96
CA GLU A 129 2.15 -0.51 -21.36
C GLU A 129 3.45 -1.32 -21.50
N GLU A 130 3.44 -2.62 -21.49
CA GLU A 130 4.61 -3.49 -21.70
C GLU A 130 5.43 -3.81 -20.42
N ASN A 131 4.79 -3.76 -19.23
CA ASN A 131 5.53 -4.03 -18.02
C ASN A 131 5.30 -5.46 -17.50
N PRO A 132 6.31 -6.34 -17.55
CA PRO A 132 6.18 -7.70 -17.06
C PRO A 132 5.89 -7.79 -15.55
N TYR A 133 6.27 -6.78 -14.76
CA TYR A 133 5.99 -6.73 -13.33
C TYR A 133 4.53 -6.46 -13.03
N PHE A 134 3.85 -5.64 -13.85
CA PHE A 134 2.41 -5.40 -13.72
C PHE A 134 1.59 -6.65 -14.03
N PHE A 135 1.88 -7.32 -15.15
CA PHE A 135 1.20 -8.57 -15.51
C PHE A 135 1.43 -9.64 -14.45
N LYS A 136 2.66 -9.79 -13.97
CA LYS A 136 2.98 -10.70 -12.85
C LYS A 136 2.23 -10.35 -11.56
N PHE A 137 1.90 -9.08 -11.34
CA PHE A 137 1.13 -8.63 -10.18
C PHE A 137 -0.35 -9.00 -10.30
N ILE A 138 -0.98 -8.83 -11.48
CA ILE A 138 -2.40 -9.14 -11.68
C ILE A 138 -2.70 -10.62 -11.85
N ASP A 139 -1.72 -11.44 -12.21
CA ASP A 139 -1.82 -12.90 -12.35
C ASP A 139 -1.68 -13.63 -11.00
N MET A 140 -2.23 -13.07 -9.93
CA MET A 140 -2.18 -13.65 -8.57
C MET A 140 -3.30 -14.66 -8.30
#